data_afc1d6ef29172d19a91d384eb1a547bc
#
_entry.id   afc1d6ef29172d19a91d384eb1a547bc
#
_cell.length_a   1.000
_cell.length_b   1.000
_cell.length_c   1.000
_cell.angle_alpha   90.00
_cell.angle_beta   90.00
_cell.angle_gamma   90.00
#
_symmetry.space_group_name_H-M   'P 1'
#
loop_
_entity.id
_entity.type
_entity.pdbx_description
1 polymer ?
#
loop_
_entity_poly.entity_id
_entity_poly.type
_entity_poly.pdbx_seq_one_letter_code
_entity_poly.pdbx_strand_id
1 'polypeptide(L)'
;MHKLRTLSLPPYRGREFFLTVFVAPDPTTVASFSMPADADQWGLSVHFQPGDHFESHVEVARIDTSHGEPHFDRLYESPERKDWLGDDYTFEAARRDLLANWRTYAEQYFVNYTDDAP
;
A
#
# COMPACT_ATOMS: atom_id res chain seq x y z
N MET A 1 12.83 -1.32 -0.65
CA MET A 1 12.52 -0.41 0.47
C MET A 1 12.35 -1.19 1.76
N HIS A 2 12.54 -0.51 2.88
CA HIS A 2 12.46 -1.11 4.20
C HIS A 2 11.12 -0.80 4.85
N LYS A 3 10.54 -1.78 5.53
CA LYS A 3 9.29 -1.56 6.25
C LYS A 3 9.54 -0.61 7.42
N LEU A 4 8.78 0.47 7.49
CA LEU A 4 8.88 1.43 8.59
C LEU A 4 7.85 1.11 9.67
N ARG A 5 6.60 0.90 9.29
CA ARG A 5 5.53 0.57 10.24
C ARG A 5 4.34 -0.02 9.49
N THR A 6 3.49 -0.70 10.24
CA THR A 6 2.25 -1.27 9.73
C THR A 6 1.10 -0.82 10.63
N LEU A 7 0.04 -0.33 10.01
CA LEU A 7 -1.17 0.08 10.68
C LEU A 7 -2.26 -0.97 10.43
N SER A 8 -2.99 -1.34 11.48
CA SER A 8 -4.16 -2.19 11.32
C SER A 8 -5.32 -1.35 10.83
N LEU A 9 -6.00 -1.84 9.81
CA LEU A 9 -7.23 -1.24 9.30
C LEU A 9 -8.42 -2.03 9.83
N PRO A 10 -9.63 -1.48 9.80
CA PRO A 10 -10.79 -2.26 10.21
C PRO A 10 -10.93 -3.53 9.38
N PRO A 11 -11.44 -4.62 9.95
CA PRO A 11 -11.65 -5.84 9.18
C PRO A 11 -12.71 -5.63 8.10
N TYR A 12 -12.56 -6.36 7.00
CA TYR A 12 -13.50 -6.29 5.89
C TYR A 12 -13.68 -7.69 5.31
N ARG A 13 -14.90 -8.13 5.19
CA ARG A 13 -15.27 -9.46 4.69
C ARG A 13 -14.55 -10.59 5.44
N GLY A 14 -14.45 -10.46 6.77
CA GLY A 14 -13.82 -11.46 7.60
C GLY A 14 -12.30 -11.54 7.51
N ARG A 15 -11.68 -10.58 6.86
CA ARG A 15 -10.23 -10.52 6.72
C ARG A 15 -9.66 -9.30 7.40
N GLU A 16 -8.45 -9.44 7.91
CA GLU A 16 -7.72 -8.33 8.51
C GLU A 16 -6.95 -7.61 7.42
N PHE A 17 -7.10 -6.29 7.39
CA PHE A 17 -6.40 -5.44 6.43
C PHE A 17 -5.38 -4.58 7.12
N PHE A 18 -4.34 -4.23 6.39
CA PHE A 18 -3.20 -3.47 6.91
C PHE A 18 -2.75 -2.44 5.90
N LEU A 19 -2.22 -1.35 6.41
CA LEU A 19 -1.50 -0.36 5.61
C LEU A 19 -0.06 -0.36 6.08
N THR A 20 0.87 -0.72 5.20
CA THR A 20 2.29 -0.74 5.53
C THR A 20 3.01 0.40 4.84
N VAL A 21 3.87 1.10 5.59
CA VAL A 21 4.70 2.18 5.09
C VAL A 21 6.12 1.66 4.90
N PHE A 22 6.68 1.93 3.73
CA PHE A 22 8.05 1.55 3.37
C PHE A 22 8.86 2.80 3.06
N VAL A 23 10.16 2.75 3.34
CA VAL A 23 11.06 3.86 3.06
C VAL A 23 12.43 3.32 2.62
N ALA A 24 13.19 4.19 1.93
CA ALA A 24 14.59 3.96 1.63
C ALA A 24 15.32 5.30 1.77
N PRO A 25 16.54 5.33 2.33
CA PRO A 25 17.30 4.19 2.86
C PRO A 25 16.69 3.63 4.14
N ASP A 26 17.34 2.59 4.68
CA ASP A 26 16.94 1.99 5.95
C ASP A 26 16.91 3.07 7.03
N PRO A 27 15.76 3.30 7.68
CA PRO A 27 15.65 4.39 8.67
C PRO A 27 16.55 4.20 9.88
N THR A 28 16.98 2.97 10.16
CA THR A 28 17.90 2.73 11.29
C THR A 28 19.32 3.21 11.01
N THR A 29 19.64 3.53 9.76
CA THR A 29 20.97 4.00 9.36
C THR A 29 21.04 5.51 9.20
N VAL A 30 19.92 6.23 9.37
CA VAL A 30 19.86 7.67 9.18
C VAL A 30 19.49 8.32 10.50
N ALA A 31 20.47 8.97 11.14
CA ALA A 31 20.29 9.50 12.48
C ALA A 31 19.21 10.57 12.59
N SER A 32 18.97 11.32 11.52
CA SER A 32 18.00 12.42 11.52
C SER A 32 16.66 12.04 10.92
N PHE A 33 16.43 10.76 10.64
CA PHE A 33 15.17 10.31 10.03
C PHE A 33 14.03 10.47 11.03
N SER A 34 13.04 11.27 10.68
CA SER A 34 11.91 11.52 11.57
C SER A 34 10.55 11.18 10.96
N MET A 35 10.42 11.25 9.62
CA MET A 35 9.13 10.99 8.97
C MET A 35 9.36 10.49 7.54
N PRO A 36 8.41 9.74 6.98
CA PRO A 36 8.56 9.16 5.65
C PRO A 36 8.86 10.18 4.55
N ALA A 37 8.35 11.41 4.69
CA ALA A 37 8.60 12.45 3.70
C ALA A 37 10.08 12.83 3.59
N ASP A 38 10.89 12.50 4.61
CA ASP A 38 12.33 12.77 4.60
C ASP A 38 13.13 11.69 3.87
N ALA A 39 12.49 10.61 3.49
CA ALA A 39 13.16 9.49 2.82
C ALA A 39 13.42 9.81 1.35
N ASP A 40 14.45 9.16 0.79
CA ASP A 40 14.73 9.26 -0.64
C ASP A 40 13.65 8.57 -1.47
N GLN A 41 13.12 7.47 -0.92
CA GLN A 41 12.00 6.75 -1.52
C GLN A 41 11.01 6.38 -0.43
N TRP A 42 9.74 6.34 -0.81
CA TRP A 42 8.68 5.93 0.10
C TRP A 42 7.64 5.10 -0.64
N GLY A 43 6.88 4.33 0.11
CA GLY A 43 5.79 3.55 -0.43
C GLY A 43 4.77 3.22 0.63
N LEU A 44 3.53 3.01 0.18
CA LEU A 44 2.43 2.56 1.02
C LEU A 44 1.72 1.42 0.30
N SER A 45 1.36 0.38 1.06
CA SER A 45 0.67 -0.79 0.52
C SER A 45 -0.51 -1.15 1.41
N VAL A 46 -1.67 -1.32 0.80
CA VAL A 46 -2.84 -1.89 1.46
C VAL A 46 -2.89 -3.36 1.11
N HIS A 47 -2.93 -4.22 2.13
CA HIS A 47 -2.89 -5.66 1.93
C HIS A 47 -3.70 -6.39 2.99
N PHE A 48 -4.00 -7.66 2.72
CA PHE A 48 -4.68 -8.54 3.66
C PHE A 48 -4.04 -9.92 3.61
N GLN A 49 -4.30 -10.73 4.65
CA GLN A 49 -3.83 -12.11 4.72
C GLN A 49 -4.94 -13.04 4.25
N PRO A 50 -4.67 -13.89 3.24
CA PRO A 50 -5.65 -14.91 2.84
C PRO A 50 -5.56 -16.10 3.80
N GLY A 51 -6.63 -16.35 4.56
CA GLY A 51 -6.71 -17.51 5.45
C GLY A 51 -5.73 -17.42 6.62
N ASP A 52 -5.20 -18.59 7.01
CA ASP A 52 -4.36 -18.74 8.20
C ASP A 52 -2.86 -18.67 7.93
N HIS A 53 -2.45 -18.29 6.74
CA HIS A 53 -1.03 -18.26 6.39
C HIS A 53 -0.43 -16.90 6.73
N PHE A 54 0.39 -16.88 7.77
CA PHE A 54 1.02 -15.64 8.24
C PHE A 54 1.98 -15.02 7.24
N GLU A 55 2.59 -15.84 6.40
CA GLU A 55 3.65 -15.38 5.52
C GLU A 55 3.14 -14.87 4.18
N SER A 56 1.91 -15.19 3.83
CA SER A 56 1.36 -14.75 2.57
C SER A 56 0.40 -13.61 2.81
N HIS A 57 0.55 -12.57 2.02
CA HIS A 57 -0.40 -11.47 2.02
C HIS A 57 -0.64 -11.04 0.59
N VAL A 58 -1.80 -10.45 0.36
CA VAL A 58 -2.23 -10.02 -0.95
C VAL A 58 -2.33 -8.50 -0.95
N GLU A 59 -1.56 -7.86 -1.82
CA GLU A 59 -1.64 -6.42 -1.99
C GLU A 59 -2.85 -6.06 -2.86
N VAL A 60 -3.58 -5.06 -2.40
CA VAL A 60 -4.77 -4.57 -3.09
C VAL A 60 -4.46 -3.29 -3.83
N ALA A 61 -3.64 -2.43 -3.24
CA ALA A 61 -3.28 -1.14 -3.80
C ALA A 61 -1.93 -0.71 -3.25
N ARG A 62 -1.10 -0.11 -4.11
CA ARG A 62 0.22 0.38 -3.68
C ARG A 62 0.55 1.68 -4.38
N ILE A 63 1.02 2.65 -3.62
CA ILE A 63 1.53 3.91 -4.16
C ILE A 63 2.97 4.05 -3.68
N ASP A 64 3.93 4.21 -4.60
CA ASP A 64 5.33 4.33 -4.20
C ASP A 64 6.15 5.07 -5.24
N THR A 65 7.41 5.35 -4.86
CA THR A 65 8.38 6.06 -5.70
C THR A 65 9.52 5.17 -6.13
N SER A 66 9.35 3.84 -6.14
CA SER A 66 10.46 2.91 -6.35
C SER A 66 11.17 3.08 -7.70
N HIS A 67 10.52 3.67 -8.68
CA HIS A 67 11.11 3.94 -10.00
C HIS A 67 11.39 5.41 -10.22
N GLY A 68 11.54 6.18 -9.12
CA GLY A 68 11.91 7.58 -9.17
C GLY A 68 10.75 8.55 -9.23
N GLU A 69 9.62 8.15 -9.75
CA GLU A 69 8.43 8.99 -9.87
C GLU A 69 7.26 8.32 -9.16
N PRO A 70 6.45 9.08 -8.41
CA PRO A 70 5.29 8.50 -7.74
C PRO A 70 4.34 7.84 -8.73
N HIS A 71 3.93 6.64 -8.41
CA HIS A 71 2.96 5.91 -9.22
C HIS A 71 2.03 5.09 -8.33
N PHE A 72 0.82 4.85 -8.85
CA PHE A 72 -0.19 4.06 -8.17
C PHE A 72 -0.34 2.74 -8.93
N ASP A 73 0.02 1.64 -8.28
CA ASP A 73 -0.24 0.32 -8.80
C ASP A 73 -1.63 -0.12 -8.33
N ARG A 74 -2.59 -0.09 -9.26
CA ARG A 74 -3.98 -0.44 -8.97
C ARG A 74 -4.14 -1.94 -9.10
N LEU A 75 -3.66 -2.64 -8.09
CA LEU A 75 -3.62 -4.10 -8.09
C LEU A 75 -5.00 -4.72 -7.98
N TYR A 76 -5.99 -3.93 -7.56
CA TYR A 76 -7.37 -4.38 -7.46
C TYR A 76 -8.08 -4.44 -8.81
N GLU A 77 -7.50 -3.87 -9.86
CA GLU A 77 -8.08 -3.93 -11.21
C GLU A 77 -7.62 -5.17 -11.96
N SER A 78 -8.45 -5.65 -12.87
CA SER A 78 -8.13 -6.79 -13.72
C SER A 78 -8.36 -6.41 -15.17
N PRO A 79 -7.28 -6.23 -15.98
CA PRO A 79 -5.87 -6.36 -15.59
C PRO A 79 -5.42 -5.20 -14.70
N GLU A 80 -4.32 -5.43 -13.98
CA GLU A 80 -3.73 -4.41 -13.14
C GLU A 80 -3.35 -3.18 -13.95
N ARG A 81 -3.47 -2.01 -13.34
CA ARG A 81 -3.14 -0.75 -13.98
C ARG A 81 -2.16 0.05 -13.14
N LYS A 82 -1.20 0.68 -13.82
CA LYS A 82 -0.26 1.59 -13.19
C LYS A 82 -0.55 3.01 -13.67
N ASP A 83 -0.75 3.93 -12.74
CA ASP A 83 -0.95 5.34 -13.04
C ASP A 83 0.25 6.14 -12.53
N TRP A 84 0.84 6.94 -13.39
CA TRP A 84 1.90 7.87 -13.00
C TRP A 84 1.26 9.14 -12.45
N LEU A 85 1.73 9.56 -11.26
CA LEU A 85 1.04 10.61 -10.49
C LEU A 85 1.73 11.98 -10.56
N GLY A 86 2.91 12.05 -11.16
CA GLY A 86 3.65 13.29 -11.26
C GLY A 86 4.62 13.50 -10.10
N ASP A 87 5.68 14.26 -10.35
CA ASP A 87 6.78 14.43 -9.40
C ASP A 87 6.38 15.17 -8.13
N ASP A 88 5.33 15.96 -8.18
CA ASP A 88 4.88 16.74 -7.03
C ASP A 88 3.86 16.00 -6.16
N TYR A 89 3.54 14.76 -6.50
CA TYR A 89 2.64 13.95 -5.68
C TYR A 89 3.37 13.53 -4.40
N THR A 90 2.76 13.79 -3.24
CA THR A 90 3.43 13.65 -1.96
C THR A 90 3.05 12.38 -1.23
N PHE A 91 3.90 11.99 -0.26
CA PHE A 91 3.57 10.90 0.66
C PHE A 91 2.24 11.15 1.37
N GLU A 92 2.00 12.39 1.83
CA GLU A 92 0.76 12.71 2.53
C GLU A 92 -0.48 12.58 1.64
N ALA A 93 -0.35 12.91 0.36
CA ALA A 93 -1.44 12.70 -0.59
C ALA A 93 -1.74 11.21 -0.76
N ALA A 94 -0.70 10.39 -0.86
CA ALA A 94 -0.84 8.95 -0.98
C ALA A 94 -1.50 8.35 0.26
N ARG A 95 -1.04 8.74 1.44
CA ARG A 95 -1.58 8.28 2.70
C ARG A 95 -3.07 8.62 2.81
N ARG A 96 -3.41 9.84 2.46
CA ARG A 96 -4.80 10.32 2.51
C ARG A 96 -5.69 9.54 1.57
N ASP A 97 -5.22 9.29 0.35
CA ASP A 97 -5.96 8.50 -0.64
C ASP A 97 -6.25 7.10 -0.11
N LEU A 98 -5.20 6.39 0.31
CA LEU A 98 -5.36 5.00 0.73
C LEU A 98 -6.19 4.87 1.99
N LEU A 99 -6.04 5.77 2.96
CA LEU A 99 -6.85 5.73 4.18
C LEU A 99 -8.32 6.04 3.89
N ALA A 100 -8.60 6.91 2.93
CA ALA A 100 -9.98 7.27 2.59
C ALA A 100 -10.65 6.22 1.72
N ASN A 101 -9.90 5.50 0.89
CA ASN A 101 -10.48 4.69 -0.20
C ASN A 101 -10.13 3.20 -0.15
N TRP A 102 -9.38 2.73 0.85
CA TRP A 102 -8.90 1.35 0.85
C TRP A 102 -10.04 0.33 0.78
N ARG A 103 -11.18 0.61 1.40
CA ARG A 103 -12.31 -0.32 1.36
C ARG A 103 -12.90 -0.44 -0.03
N THR A 104 -12.95 0.66 -0.76
CA THR A 104 -13.40 0.65 -2.15
C THR A 104 -12.46 -0.19 -3.00
N TYR A 105 -11.16 -0.04 -2.81
CA TYR A 105 -10.17 -0.83 -3.54
C TYR A 105 -10.28 -2.31 -3.18
N ALA A 106 -10.46 -2.61 -1.90
CA ALA A 106 -10.62 -3.98 -1.44
C ALA A 106 -11.88 -4.62 -2.03
N GLU A 107 -12.98 -3.90 -2.07
CA GLU A 107 -14.22 -4.38 -2.65
C GLU A 107 -14.04 -4.71 -4.13
N GLN A 108 -13.39 -3.83 -4.87
CA GLN A 108 -13.13 -4.07 -6.28
C GLN A 108 -12.20 -5.25 -6.49
N TYR A 109 -11.22 -5.43 -5.60
CA TYR A 109 -10.36 -6.61 -5.67
C TYR A 109 -11.17 -7.90 -5.57
N PHE A 110 -12.07 -7.99 -4.61
CA PHE A 110 -12.88 -9.19 -4.44
C PHE A 110 -13.81 -9.41 -5.63
N VAL A 111 -14.33 -8.36 -6.20
CA VAL A 111 -15.17 -8.49 -7.41
C VAL A 111 -14.35 -9.01 -8.58
N ASN A 112 -13.11 -8.56 -8.73
CA ASN A 112 -12.31 -8.83 -9.92
C ASN A 112 -11.52 -10.13 -9.86
N TYR A 113 -11.17 -10.61 -8.67
CA TYR A 113 -10.19 -11.70 -8.54
C TYR A 113 -10.72 -12.94 -7.82
N THR A 114 -11.89 -12.89 -7.20
CA THR A 114 -12.36 -14.02 -6.42
C THR A 114 -13.74 -14.42 -6.87
N ASP A 115 -13.82 -15.42 -7.72
CA ASP A 115 -15.10 -15.99 -8.14
C ASP A 115 -15.81 -16.62 -6.97
N ASP A 116 -15.05 -17.11 -6.03
CA ASP A 116 -15.52 -17.74 -4.80
C ASP A 116 -15.36 -16.82 -3.63
N ALA A 117 -15.39 -15.53 -3.88
CA ALA A 117 -15.18 -14.54 -2.85
C ALA A 117 -16.12 -14.80 -1.69
N PRO A 118 -15.62 -14.80 -0.51
CA PRO A 118 -16.38 -15.06 0.69
C PRO A 118 -17.44 -14.02 0.90
#